data_4e0b405295bcd7f7eb8ba68751073ba7
#
_entry.id   4e0b405295bcd7f7eb8ba68751073ba7
#
_cell.length_a   1.000
_cell.length_b   1.000
_cell.length_c   1.000
_cell.angle_alpha   90.00
_cell.angle_beta   90.00
_cell.angle_gamma   90.00
#
_symmetry.space_group_name_H-M   'P 1'
#
loop_
_entity.id
_entity.type
_entity.pdbx_description
1 polymer ?
#
loop_
_entity_poly.entity_id
_entity_poly.type
_entity_poly.pdbx_seq_one_letter_code
_entity_poly.pdbx_strand_id
1 'polypeptide(L)'
;MMLGAFQSCQLRLEVNASRLAIRESLTHPSQIQDWIFPQQLEPGLPPVLTTGLSYKSQFSGLVITHEVITVNDDCLKLLLSGSVEGFHYWYWGAGWVQSHLEGVSLLPLQLVHSYALFQLRSFLGQMDS
;
A
#
# COMPACT_ATOMS: atom_id res chain seq x y z
N MET A 1 20.99 12.64 -7.77
CA MET A 1 21.11 11.26 -8.25
C MET A 1 20.56 10.30 -7.22
N MET A 2 19.67 9.41 -7.62
CA MET A 2 19.16 8.41 -6.72
C MET A 2 20.11 7.23 -6.65
N LEU A 3 20.47 6.83 -5.44
CA LEU A 3 21.23 5.62 -5.18
C LEU A 3 20.30 4.52 -4.72
N GLY A 4 20.49 3.31 -5.24
CA GLY A 4 19.70 2.16 -4.85
C GLY A 4 19.66 1.13 -5.95
N ALA A 5 19.07 -0.03 -5.63
CA ALA A 5 18.93 -1.12 -6.57
C ALA A 5 17.50 -1.17 -7.10
N PHE A 6 17.36 -1.56 -8.37
CA PHE A 6 16.06 -1.89 -8.94
C PHE A 6 15.57 -3.20 -8.30
N GLN A 7 14.33 -3.17 -7.84
CA GLN A 7 13.71 -4.32 -7.16
C GLN A 7 12.29 -4.49 -7.67
N SER A 8 11.84 -5.73 -7.74
CA SER A 8 10.47 -6.05 -8.14
C SER A 8 9.98 -7.21 -7.28
N CYS A 9 8.82 -7.04 -6.65
CA CYS A 9 8.22 -8.07 -5.82
C CYS A 9 6.72 -8.16 -6.08
N GLN A 10 6.24 -9.39 -6.20
CA GLN A 10 4.83 -9.69 -6.37
C GLN A 10 4.42 -10.70 -5.33
N LEU A 11 3.33 -10.41 -4.62
CA LEU A 11 2.82 -11.26 -3.55
C LEU A 11 1.31 -11.38 -3.68
N ARG A 12 0.80 -12.52 -3.28
CA ARG A 12 -0.63 -12.78 -3.21
C ARG A 12 -0.98 -13.36 -1.86
N LEU A 13 -2.08 -12.86 -1.28
CA LEU A 13 -2.64 -13.37 -0.04
C LEU A 13 -4.02 -13.95 -0.30
N GLU A 14 -4.28 -15.09 0.34
CA GLU A 14 -5.65 -15.54 0.56
C GLU A 14 -6.07 -15.03 1.93
N VAL A 15 -7.22 -14.35 1.99
CA VAL A 15 -7.73 -13.76 3.24
C VAL A 15 -9.20 -14.09 3.41
N ASN A 16 -9.64 -14.18 4.66
CA ASN A 16 -11.05 -14.43 4.95
C ASN A 16 -11.76 -13.07 5.11
N ALA A 17 -11.98 -12.39 4.00
CA ALA A 17 -12.60 -11.07 3.99
C ALA A 17 -13.35 -10.85 2.70
N SER A 18 -14.43 -10.07 2.76
CA SER A 18 -15.20 -9.70 1.59
C SER A 18 -14.43 -8.74 0.70
N ARG A 19 -14.82 -8.68 -0.57
CA ARG A 19 -14.25 -7.70 -1.51
C ARG A 19 -14.37 -6.27 -0.98
N LEU A 20 -15.52 -5.92 -0.40
CA LEU A 20 -15.73 -4.58 0.15
C LEU A 20 -14.80 -4.29 1.32
N ALA A 21 -14.65 -5.23 2.26
CA ALA A 21 -13.76 -5.04 3.40
C ALA A 21 -12.31 -4.86 2.94
N ILE A 22 -11.86 -5.63 1.96
CA ILE A 22 -10.52 -5.51 1.40
C ILE A 22 -10.36 -4.14 0.73
N ARG A 23 -11.31 -3.75 -0.10
CA ARG A 23 -11.27 -2.46 -0.78
C ARG A 23 -11.15 -1.31 0.22
N GLU A 24 -11.97 -1.30 1.25
CA GLU A 24 -11.93 -0.23 2.25
C GLU A 24 -10.59 -0.18 2.98
N SER A 25 -10.01 -1.34 3.29
CA SER A 25 -8.72 -1.40 3.98
C SER A 25 -7.58 -0.82 3.14
N LEU A 26 -7.72 -0.77 1.81
CA LEU A 26 -6.70 -0.28 0.88
C LEU A 26 -6.97 1.13 0.38
N THR A 27 -8.20 1.63 0.52
CA THR A 27 -8.59 2.91 -0.07
C THR A 27 -9.03 3.97 0.94
N HIS A 28 -9.20 3.61 2.21
CA HIS A 28 -9.56 4.55 3.28
C HIS A 28 -8.32 4.86 4.13
N PRO A 29 -7.78 6.10 4.08
CA PRO A 29 -6.56 6.43 4.84
C PRO A 29 -6.61 6.07 6.32
N SER A 30 -7.77 6.21 6.97
CA SER A 30 -7.91 5.82 8.37
C SER A 30 -7.67 4.33 8.59
N GLN A 31 -8.10 3.48 7.66
CA GLN A 31 -7.85 2.05 7.73
C GLN A 31 -6.41 1.69 7.33
N ILE A 32 -5.89 2.35 6.29
CA ILE A 32 -4.49 2.14 5.87
C ILE A 32 -3.56 2.41 7.05
N GLN A 33 -3.79 3.49 7.79
CA GLN A 33 -2.95 3.85 8.94
C GLN A 33 -2.95 2.75 10.01
N ASP A 34 -4.03 2.00 10.14
CA ASP A 34 -4.12 0.94 11.15
C ASP A 34 -3.21 -0.25 10.85
N TRP A 35 -2.88 -0.51 9.60
CA TRP A 35 -2.06 -1.68 9.26
C TRP A 35 -0.68 -1.34 8.69
N ILE A 36 -0.40 -0.10 8.32
CA ILE A 36 0.94 0.24 7.79
C ILE A 36 1.95 0.63 8.87
N PHE A 37 1.53 0.65 10.14
CA PHE A 37 2.45 0.98 11.24
C PHE A 37 3.72 0.10 11.15
N PRO A 38 4.91 0.64 11.34
CA PRO A 38 5.24 1.96 11.92
C PRO A 38 5.27 3.13 10.92
N GLN A 39 4.97 2.91 9.65
CA GLN A 39 4.87 3.97 8.67
C GLN A 39 3.66 4.85 8.96
N GLN A 40 3.80 6.16 8.75
CA GLN A 40 2.75 7.12 9.05
C GLN A 40 2.35 7.91 7.82
N LEU A 41 1.04 8.01 7.58
CA LEU A 41 0.49 8.88 6.56
C LEU A 41 0.49 10.33 7.03
N GLU A 42 0.60 11.27 6.09
CA GLU A 42 0.43 12.68 6.41
C GLU A 42 -0.98 12.94 6.96
N PRO A 43 -1.14 13.94 7.85
CA PRO A 43 -2.46 14.27 8.39
C PRO A 43 -3.34 14.99 7.36
N GLY A 44 -4.65 14.99 7.59
CA GLY A 44 -5.59 15.77 6.79
C GLY A 44 -6.01 15.15 5.48
N LEU A 45 -5.79 13.85 5.30
CA LEU A 45 -6.21 13.16 4.09
C LEU A 45 -7.73 13.01 4.02
N PRO A 46 -8.31 12.98 2.79
CA PRO A 46 -9.75 12.77 2.65
C PRO A 46 -10.16 11.38 3.14
N PRO A 47 -11.46 11.14 3.37
CA PRO A 47 -11.93 9.83 3.85
C PRO A 47 -11.62 8.68 2.92
N VAL A 48 -11.54 8.93 1.60
CA VAL A 48 -11.31 7.91 0.58
C VAL A 48 -10.30 8.43 -0.43
N LEU A 49 -9.38 7.56 -0.85
CA LEU A 49 -8.44 7.90 -1.93
C LEU A 49 -9.19 8.05 -3.25
N THR A 50 -8.81 9.08 -4.02
CA THR A 50 -9.38 9.34 -5.34
C THR A 50 -8.27 9.48 -6.37
N THR A 51 -8.58 9.19 -7.63
CA THR A 51 -7.63 9.34 -8.72
C THR A 51 -7.13 10.78 -8.80
N GLY A 52 -5.81 10.94 -8.91
CA GLY A 52 -5.15 12.23 -8.95
C GLY A 52 -4.67 12.75 -7.60
N LEU A 53 -5.09 12.13 -6.50
CA LEU A 53 -4.63 12.53 -5.18
C LEU A 53 -3.18 12.13 -4.99
N SER A 54 -2.37 13.04 -4.44
CA SER A 54 -1.01 12.74 -4.00
C SER A 54 -0.93 12.87 -2.50
N TYR A 55 -0.26 11.94 -1.84
CA TYR A 55 -0.07 11.98 -0.39
C TYR A 55 1.29 11.39 -0.02
N LYS A 56 1.73 11.70 1.18
CA LYS A 56 3.04 11.26 1.67
C LYS A 56 2.88 10.31 2.85
N SER A 57 3.81 9.37 2.92
CA SER A 57 4.01 8.55 4.11
C SER A 57 5.46 8.67 4.54
N GLN A 58 5.72 8.43 5.84
CA GLN A 58 7.08 8.53 6.35
C GLN A 58 7.35 7.46 7.41
N PHE A 59 8.61 7.07 7.47
CA PHE A 59 9.14 6.18 8.50
C PHE A 59 10.60 6.50 8.72
N SER A 60 10.96 6.86 9.95
CA SER A 60 12.36 7.12 10.33
C SER A 60 13.07 8.12 9.41
N GLY A 61 12.38 9.20 9.03
CA GLY A 61 12.94 10.24 8.17
C GLY A 61 12.87 9.92 6.67
N LEU A 62 12.47 8.71 6.30
CA LEU A 62 12.30 8.33 4.89
C LEU A 62 10.88 8.69 4.45
N VAL A 63 10.78 9.41 3.35
CA VAL A 63 9.49 9.90 2.84
C VAL A 63 9.21 9.28 1.49
N ILE A 64 8.00 8.78 1.31
CA ILE A 64 7.51 8.27 0.03
C ILE A 64 6.29 9.08 -0.34
N THR A 65 6.29 9.62 -1.57
CA THR A 65 5.12 10.28 -2.15
C THR A 65 4.37 9.25 -2.99
N HIS A 66 3.07 9.16 -2.76
CA HIS A 66 2.18 8.25 -3.48
C HIS A 66 1.21 9.08 -4.31
N GLU A 67 1.16 8.82 -5.60
CA GLU A 67 0.17 9.44 -6.48
C GLU A 67 -0.82 8.38 -6.92
N VAL A 68 -2.10 8.63 -6.70
CA VAL A 68 -3.16 7.69 -7.09
C VAL A 68 -3.40 7.85 -8.58
N ILE A 69 -2.95 6.87 -9.35
CA ILE A 69 -3.12 6.84 -10.81
C ILE A 69 -4.51 6.31 -11.16
N THR A 70 -4.94 5.26 -10.47
CA THR A 70 -6.24 4.62 -10.70
C THR A 70 -6.73 4.05 -9.38
N VAL A 71 -7.99 4.27 -9.06
CA VAL A 71 -8.68 3.59 -7.96
C VAL A 71 -10.11 3.27 -8.41
N ASN A 72 -10.51 2.02 -8.22
CA ASN A 72 -11.86 1.55 -8.54
C ASN A 72 -12.23 0.39 -7.61
N ASP A 73 -13.24 -0.38 -7.99
CA ASP A 73 -13.72 -1.47 -7.13
C ASP A 73 -12.76 -2.67 -7.07
N ASP A 74 -11.82 -2.77 -8.00
CA ASP A 74 -10.96 -3.94 -8.18
C ASP A 74 -9.49 -3.67 -8.01
N CYS A 75 -9.06 -2.41 -8.06
CA CYS A 75 -7.64 -2.11 -8.01
C CYS A 75 -7.33 -0.71 -7.50
N LEU A 76 -6.10 -0.56 -7.03
CA LEU A 76 -5.50 0.71 -6.65
C LEU A 76 -4.10 0.72 -7.24
N LYS A 77 -3.80 1.71 -8.08
CA LYS A 77 -2.48 1.86 -8.70
C LYS A 77 -1.85 3.16 -8.23
N LEU A 78 -0.68 3.03 -7.63
CA LEU A 78 0.06 4.16 -7.07
C LEU A 78 1.39 4.30 -7.79
N LEU A 79 1.71 5.55 -8.15
CA LEU A 79 3.06 5.92 -8.59
C LEU A 79 3.82 6.41 -7.36
N LEU A 80 5.06 5.96 -7.18
CA LEU A 80 5.87 6.26 -6.02
C LEU A 80 7.06 7.14 -6.39
N SER A 81 7.41 8.07 -5.49
CA SER A 81 8.62 8.87 -5.61
C SER A 81 9.20 9.15 -4.22
N GLY A 82 10.43 9.64 -4.18
CA GLY A 82 11.14 9.87 -2.93
C GLY A 82 12.02 8.68 -2.59
N SER A 83 11.84 8.10 -1.41
CA SER A 83 12.65 6.96 -0.95
C SER A 83 12.45 5.70 -1.79
N VAL A 84 11.38 5.64 -2.57
CA VAL A 84 11.14 4.60 -3.59
C VAL A 84 10.73 5.31 -4.86
N GLU A 85 11.40 5.01 -5.97
CA GLU A 85 11.03 5.52 -7.29
C GLU A 85 10.48 4.37 -8.11
N GLY A 86 9.16 4.31 -8.29
CA GLY A 86 8.52 3.21 -8.99
C GLY A 86 7.02 3.22 -8.85
N PHE A 87 6.45 2.05 -8.61
CA PHE A 87 5.00 1.93 -8.49
C PHE A 87 4.62 0.85 -7.48
N HIS A 88 3.36 0.95 -7.00
CA HIS A 88 2.78 -0.04 -6.11
C HIS A 88 1.34 -0.28 -6.57
N TYR A 89 1.09 -1.46 -7.13
CA TYR A 89 -0.22 -1.84 -7.66
C TYR A 89 -0.87 -2.88 -6.77
N TRP A 90 -2.15 -2.67 -6.49
CA TRP A 90 -2.97 -3.56 -5.68
C TRP A 90 -4.17 -4.02 -6.47
N TYR A 91 -4.44 -5.31 -6.41
CA TYR A 91 -5.61 -5.93 -7.02
C TYR A 91 -6.29 -6.80 -5.97
N TRP A 92 -7.60 -6.89 -6.01
CA TRP A 92 -8.32 -7.69 -5.04
C TRP A 92 -9.65 -8.18 -5.60
N GLY A 93 -10.18 -9.23 -4.92
CA GLY A 93 -11.51 -9.76 -5.10
C GLY A 93 -11.95 -10.34 -3.77
N ALA A 94 -13.07 -11.06 -3.75
CA ALA A 94 -13.50 -11.73 -2.53
C ALA A 94 -12.48 -12.79 -2.13
N GLY A 95 -11.92 -12.66 -0.93
CA GLY A 95 -11.03 -13.65 -0.37
C GLY A 95 -9.57 -13.59 -0.84
N TRP A 96 -9.14 -12.57 -1.57
CA TRP A 96 -7.74 -12.50 -2.01
C TRP A 96 -7.28 -11.07 -2.25
N VAL A 97 -5.98 -10.85 -2.08
CA VAL A 97 -5.28 -9.59 -2.41
C VAL A 97 -3.99 -9.92 -3.13
N GLN A 98 -3.70 -9.20 -4.18
CA GLN A 98 -2.46 -9.34 -4.95
C GLN A 98 -1.79 -7.99 -5.05
N SER A 99 -0.48 -7.95 -4.82
CA SER A 99 0.26 -6.69 -4.76
C SER A 99 1.58 -6.81 -5.52
N HIS A 100 1.88 -5.76 -6.31
CA HIS A 100 3.11 -5.65 -7.08
C HIS A 100 3.79 -4.33 -6.71
N LEU A 101 4.95 -4.43 -6.06
CA LEU A 101 5.79 -3.29 -5.70
C LEU A 101 7.09 -3.36 -6.51
N GLU A 102 7.37 -2.31 -7.26
CA GLU A 102 8.54 -2.28 -8.12
C GLU A 102 9.15 -0.89 -8.09
N GLY A 103 10.47 -0.82 -8.07
CA GLY A 103 11.14 0.47 -8.13
C GLY A 103 12.59 0.42 -7.72
N VAL A 104 13.21 1.60 -7.74
CA VAL A 104 14.59 1.80 -7.30
C VAL A 104 14.57 2.35 -5.89
N SER A 105 15.30 1.72 -4.98
CA SER A 105 15.32 2.12 -3.57
C SER A 105 16.55 1.57 -2.87
N LEU A 106 16.98 2.25 -1.81
CA LEU A 106 17.94 1.71 -0.85
C LEU A 106 17.27 0.77 0.16
N LEU A 107 15.94 0.83 0.26
CA LEU A 107 15.18 -0.04 1.17
C LEU A 107 15.10 -1.46 0.60
N PRO A 108 15.08 -2.48 1.47
CA PRO A 108 14.85 -3.85 1.03
C PRO A 108 13.36 -4.04 0.75
N LEU A 109 12.92 -3.75 -0.48
CA LEU A 109 11.50 -3.70 -0.82
C LEU A 109 10.77 -5.02 -0.58
N GLN A 110 11.45 -6.16 -0.78
CA GLN A 110 10.82 -7.45 -0.54
C GLN A 110 10.43 -7.63 0.93
N LEU A 111 11.28 -7.21 1.85
CA LEU A 111 10.98 -7.29 3.29
C LEU A 111 9.87 -6.30 3.67
N VAL A 112 9.96 -5.07 3.16
CA VAL A 112 8.95 -4.04 3.42
C VAL A 112 7.59 -4.50 2.89
N HIS A 113 7.56 -5.03 1.67
CA HIS A 113 6.35 -5.49 1.02
C HIS A 113 5.73 -6.67 1.75
N SER A 114 6.55 -7.66 2.12
CA SER A 114 6.09 -8.84 2.86
C SER A 114 5.52 -8.46 4.22
N TYR A 115 6.19 -7.55 4.92
CA TYR A 115 5.72 -7.07 6.22
C TYR A 115 4.38 -6.35 6.08
N ALA A 116 4.24 -5.48 5.08
CA ALA A 116 3.00 -4.75 4.84
C ALA A 116 1.83 -5.70 4.58
N LEU A 117 2.04 -6.73 3.76
CA LEU A 117 0.99 -7.69 3.46
C LEU A 117 0.64 -8.55 4.68
N PHE A 118 1.63 -8.91 5.49
CA PHE A 118 1.39 -9.61 6.75
C PHE A 118 0.52 -8.77 7.69
N GLN A 119 0.83 -7.47 7.81
CA GLN A 119 0.05 -6.55 8.64
C GLN A 119 -1.38 -6.39 8.11
N LEU A 120 -1.53 -6.27 6.80
CA LEU A 120 -2.84 -6.19 6.16
C LEU A 120 -3.68 -7.43 6.44
N ARG A 121 -3.07 -8.61 6.32
CA ARG A 121 -3.76 -9.87 6.60
C ARG A 121 -4.23 -9.94 8.05
N SER A 122 -3.39 -9.53 8.99
CA SER A 122 -3.74 -9.45 10.40
C SER A 122 -4.90 -8.51 10.65
N PHE A 123 -4.86 -7.34 10.04
CA PHE A 123 -5.92 -6.33 10.16
C PHE A 123 -7.25 -6.86 9.63
N LEU A 124 -7.25 -7.47 8.46
CA LEU A 124 -8.46 -8.02 7.86
C LEU A 124 -9.03 -9.17 8.68
N GLY A 125 -8.17 -10.00 9.27
CA GLY A 125 -8.60 -11.07 10.16
C GLY A 125 -9.31 -10.57 11.41
N GLN A 126 -8.88 -9.44 11.94
CA GLN A 126 -9.53 -8.82 13.11
C GLN A 126 -10.89 -8.24 12.75
N MET A 127 -11.04 -7.68 11.58
CA MET A 127 -12.31 -7.09 11.13
C MET A 127 -13.37 -8.15 10.87
N ASP A 128 -12.97 -9.35 10.51
CA ASP A 128 -13.86 -10.43 10.12
C ASP A 128 -14.33 -11.28 11.31
N SER A 129 -13.81 -10.99 12.48
CA SER A 129 -14.15 -11.73 13.69
C SER A 129 -15.38 -11.18 14.39
#